data_eb99e146934b81dae5fa0b1431a411ec
#
_entry.id   eb99e146934b81dae5fa0b1431a411ec
#
_cell.length_a   1.000
_cell.length_b   1.000
_cell.length_c   1.000
_cell.angle_alpha   90.00
_cell.angle_beta   90.00
_cell.angle_gamma   90.00
#
_symmetry.space_group_name_H-M   'P 1'
#
loop_
_entity.id
_entity.type
_entity.pdbx_description
1 polymer ?
#
loop_
_entity_poly.entity_id
_entity_poly.type
_entity_poly.pdbx_seq_one_letter_code
_entity_poly.pdbx_strand_id
1 'polypeptide(L)'
;MATSQDHRQLGPNSADKLFLGFLVIVVIAVTLLGIINYKEALKTEAAKTNGEAWVAWLTEAGTTRFEATTQHPECKGGTKPAADAKPGSLGTWGACFAHIMQTSDLKDQINPFFNVAPHFVAACVPSDRTLMGAILLEDLMPTPPGSATPFVATQLVDADAIDYKMQLRLSVCDKGGYAIKVAEFEF
;
A
#
# COMPACT_ATOMS: atom_id res chain seq x y z
N MET A 1 26.38 -16.80 -73.05
CA MET A 1 24.91 -16.88 -72.73
C MET A 1 24.74 -16.48 -71.32
N ALA A 2 24.31 -15.27 -71.04
CA ALA A 2 24.05 -14.77 -69.72
C ALA A 2 22.53 -14.83 -69.45
N THR A 3 22.08 -15.69 -68.60
CA THR A 3 20.67 -15.78 -68.15
C THR A 3 20.40 -14.67 -67.16
N SER A 4 19.74 -13.60 -67.65
CA SER A 4 19.17 -12.55 -66.81
C SER A 4 18.06 -13.16 -65.96
N GLN A 5 18.29 -13.32 -64.64
CA GLN A 5 17.23 -13.63 -63.67
C GLN A 5 16.41 -12.34 -63.44
N ASP A 6 15.24 -12.33 -64.07
CA ASP A 6 14.21 -11.32 -63.87
C ASP A 6 13.62 -11.47 -62.46
N HIS A 7 14.19 -10.76 -61.49
CA HIS A 7 13.61 -10.64 -60.14
C HIS A 7 12.34 -9.78 -60.24
N ARG A 8 11.22 -10.41 -60.62
CA ARG A 8 9.91 -9.80 -60.44
C ARG A 8 9.72 -9.55 -58.95
N GLN A 9 9.91 -8.29 -58.56
CA GLN A 9 9.46 -7.81 -57.26
C GLN A 9 7.93 -7.99 -57.20
N LEU A 10 7.46 -9.08 -56.61
CA LEU A 10 6.07 -9.29 -56.29
C LEU A 10 5.71 -8.26 -55.21
N GLY A 11 5.03 -7.21 -55.64
CA GLY A 11 4.48 -6.24 -54.69
C GLY A 11 3.53 -6.94 -53.69
N PRO A 12 3.41 -6.42 -52.45
CA PRO A 12 2.62 -7.05 -51.42
C PRO A 12 1.18 -7.23 -51.88
N ASN A 13 0.71 -8.50 -51.80
CA ASN A 13 -0.65 -8.89 -52.13
C ASN A 13 -1.65 -8.24 -51.15
N SER A 14 -2.92 -8.13 -51.54
CA SER A 14 -3.99 -7.58 -50.67
C SER A 14 -4.08 -8.31 -49.32
N ALA A 15 -3.83 -9.65 -49.32
CA ALA A 15 -3.77 -10.44 -48.11
C ALA A 15 -2.59 -10.05 -47.17
N ASP A 16 -1.42 -9.74 -47.76
CA ASP A 16 -0.25 -9.30 -46.99
C ASP A 16 -0.49 -7.93 -46.33
N LYS A 17 -1.19 -7.03 -47.04
CA LYS A 17 -1.56 -5.72 -46.51
C LYS A 17 -2.55 -5.83 -45.33
N LEU A 18 -3.54 -6.72 -45.46
CA LEU A 18 -4.49 -6.99 -44.38
C LEU A 18 -3.80 -7.63 -43.13
N PHE A 19 -2.90 -8.60 -43.40
CA PHE A 19 -2.13 -9.22 -42.33
C PHE A 19 -1.22 -8.22 -41.62
N LEU A 20 -0.51 -7.38 -42.39
CA LEU A 20 0.33 -6.34 -41.81
C LEU A 20 -0.49 -5.32 -41.00
N GLY A 21 -1.64 -4.90 -41.51
CA GLY A 21 -2.57 -4.01 -40.81
C GLY A 21 -3.05 -4.61 -39.47
N PHE A 22 -3.44 -5.90 -39.47
CA PHE A 22 -3.83 -6.60 -38.27
C PHE A 22 -2.68 -6.69 -37.24
N LEU A 23 -1.47 -7.00 -37.71
CA LEU A 23 -0.28 -7.09 -36.86
C LEU A 23 0.04 -5.74 -36.18
N VAL A 24 -0.07 -4.63 -36.92
CA VAL A 24 0.11 -3.29 -36.36
C VAL A 24 -0.93 -3.00 -35.26
N ILE A 25 -2.20 -3.35 -35.49
CA ILE A 25 -3.26 -3.16 -34.50
C ILE A 25 -2.96 -3.95 -33.22
N VAL A 26 -2.53 -5.22 -33.36
CA VAL A 26 -2.17 -6.06 -32.22
C VAL A 26 -0.99 -5.46 -31.45
N VAL A 27 0.05 -5.01 -32.13
CA VAL A 27 1.21 -4.37 -31.48
C VAL A 27 0.80 -3.12 -30.72
N ILE A 28 -0.04 -2.27 -31.31
CA ILE A 28 -0.57 -1.07 -30.62
C ILE A 28 -1.36 -1.46 -29.38
N ALA A 29 -2.26 -2.44 -29.49
CA ALA A 29 -3.08 -2.89 -28.37
C ALA A 29 -2.23 -3.44 -27.22
N VAL A 30 -1.24 -4.29 -27.50
CA VAL A 30 -0.31 -4.85 -26.49
C VAL A 30 0.52 -3.74 -25.86
N THR A 31 0.99 -2.78 -26.64
CA THR A 31 1.77 -1.64 -26.12
C THR A 31 0.93 -0.78 -25.17
N LEU A 32 -0.31 -0.46 -25.54
CA LEU A 32 -1.20 0.32 -24.69
C LEU A 32 -1.51 -0.38 -23.38
N LEU A 33 -1.80 -1.69 -23.42
CA LEU A 33 -2.02 -2.50 -22.21
C LEU A 33 -0.75 -2.54 -21.34
N GLY A 34 0.42 -2.66 -21.95
CA GLY A 34 1.70 -2.62 -21.25
C GLY A 34 1.92 -1.29 -20.50
N ILE A 35 1.64 -0.17 -21.14
CA ILE A 35 1.78 1.16 -20.55
C ILE A 35 0.81 1.35 -19.36
N ILE A 36 -0.44 0.91 -19.49
CA ILE A 36 -1.44 1.01 -18.41
C ILE A 36 -0.98 0.20 -17.20
N ASN A 37 -0.62 -1.07 -17.40
CA ASN A 37 -0.14 -1.93 -16.33
C ASN A 37 1.13 -1.40 -15.66
N TYR A 38 2.06 -0.84 -16.43
CA TYR A 38 3.28 -0.23 -15.90
C TYR A 38 2.97 0.98 -15.00
N LYS A 39 2.07 1.87 -15.42
CA LYS A 39 1.66 3.03 -14.61
C LYS A 39 1.01 2.61 -13.29
N GLU A 40 0.18 1.57 -13.32
CA GLU A 40 -0.44 1.06 -12.09
C GLU A 40 0.57 0.37 -11.17
N ALA A 41 1.58 -0.31 -11.72
CA ALA A 41 2.67 -0.87 -10.93
C ALA A 41 3.48 0.24 -10.23
N LEU A 42 3.78 1.33 -10.92
CA LEU A 42 4.47 2.50 -10.32
C LEU A 42 3.65 3.10 -9.16
N LYS A 43 2.32 3.15 -9.28
CA LYS A 43 1.47 3.62 -8.18
C LYS A 43 1.52 2.68 -6.98
N THR A 44 1.57 1.38 -7.20
CA THR A 44 1.72 0.39 -6.13
C THR A 44 3.07 0.57 -5.41
N GLU A 45 4.16 0.77 -6.15
CA GLU A 45 5.46 1.05 -5.55
C GLU A 45 5.47 2.38 -4.77
N ALA A 46 4.84 3.43 -5.30
CA ALA A 46 4.70 4.69 -4.59
C ALA A 46 3.87 4.54 -3.30
N ALA A 47 2.79 3.76 -3.31
CA ALA A 47 2.01 3.45 -2.11
C ALA A 47 2.85 2.69 -1.07
N LYS A 48 3.69 1.75 -1.52
CA LYS A 48 4.62 1.03 -0.64
C LYS A 48 5.66 1.95 -0.02
N THR A 49 6.26 2.86 -0.80
CA THR A 49 7.20 3.87 -0.30
C THR A 49 6.54 4.78 0.74
N ASN A 50 5.27 5.18 0.53
CA ASN A 50 4.50 5.88 1.57
C ASN A 50 4.36 5.02 2.83
N GLY A 51 4.05 3.73 2.70
CA GLY A 51 3.99 2.81 3.82
C GLY A 51 5.32 2.68 4.57
N GLU A 52 6.45 2.65 3.87
CA GLU A 52 7.79 2.63 4.46
C GLU A 52 8.07 3.89 5.30
N ALA A 53 7.62 5.05 4.84
CA ALA A 53 7.73 6.29 5.61
C ALA A 53 6.87 6.25 6.89
N TRP A 54 5.66 5.67 6.83
CA TRP A 54 4.83 5.42 8.01
C TRP A 54 5.50 4.47 9.00
N VAL A 55 6.10 3.38 8.53
CA VAL A 55 6.86 2.45 9.37
C VAL A 55 8.02 3.15 10.06
N ALA A 56 8.81 3.93 9.32
CA ALA A 56 9.94 4.67 9.88
C ALA A 56 9.49 5.62 10.99
N TRP A 57 8.44 6.41 10.73
CA TRP A 57 7.89 7.34 11.70
C TRP A 57 7.34 6.62 12.96
N LEU A 58 6.53 5.58 12.77
CA LEU A 58 5.95 4.82 13.89
C LEU A 58 7.04 4.13 14.72
N THR A 59 8.07 3.59 14.11
CA THR A 59 9.20 2.98 14.81
C THR A 59 9.93 4.02 15.68
N GLU A 60 10.19 5.20 15.15
CA GLU A 60 10.83 6.29 15.90
C GLU A 60 9.93 6.77 17.04
N ALA A 61 8.65 7.02 16.78
CA ALA A 61 7.69 7.41 17.80
C ALA A 61 7.54 6.34 18.88
N GLY A 62 7.53 5.05 18.50
CA GLY A 62 7.46 3.91 19.42
C GLY A 62 8.63 3.88 20.40
N THR A 63 9.84 4.19 19.94
CA THR A 63 11.03 4.23 20.82
C THR A 63 11.05 5.42 21.77
N THR A 64 10.51 6.56 21.36
CA THR A 64 10.60 7.83 22.12
C THR A 64 9.34 8.18 22.90
N ARG A 65 8.22 7.49 22.69
CA ARG A 65 6.91 7.84 23.27
C ARG A 65 6.83 7.85 24.80
N PHE A 66 7.72 7.11 25.48
CA PHE A 66 7.78 7.09 26.94
C PHE A 66 8.77 8.09 27.55
N GLU A 67 9.52 8.80 26.73
CA GLU A 67 10.42 9.83 27.21
C GLU A 67 9.64 11.04 27.76
N ALA A 68 10.20 11.70 28.77
CA ALA A 68 9.57 12.87 29.39
C ALA A 68 9.40 14.04 28.39
N THR A 69 10.23 14.05 27.36
CA THR A 69 10.29 15.10 26.32
C THR A 69 9.62 14.65 25.01
N THR A 70 8.80 13.59 25.05
CA THR A 70 8.16 13.11 23.82
C THR A 70 7.39 14.21 23.11
N GLN A 71 7.60 14.31 21.80
CA GLN A 71 6.87 15.26 20.94
C GLN A 71 5.50 14.73 20.50
N HIS A 72 5.17 13.46 20.88
CA HIS A 72 3.98 12.75 20.42
C HIS A 72 3.17 12.20 21.60
N PRO A 73 2.67 13.08 22.50
CA PRO A 73 1.93 12.65 23.68
C PRO A 73 0.65 11.85 23.35
N GLU A 74 0.03 12.13 22.20
CA GLU A 74 -1.16 11.42 21.70
C GLU A 74 -0.86 9.96 21.35
N CYS A 75 0.38 9.64 20.99
CA CYS A 75 0.84 8.29 20.69
C CYS A 75 1.47 7.57 21.88
N LYS A 76 1.51 8.20 23.06
CA LYS A 76 2.19 7.64 24.22
C LYS A 76 1.58 6.32 24.70
N GLY A 77 0.26 6.22 24.68
CA GLY A 77 -0.45 5.04 25.20
C GLY A 77 -0.29 4.89 26.72
N GLY A 78 -0.60 3.71 27.22
CA GLY A 78 -0.35 3.32 28.62
C GLY A 78 -1.55 3.33 29.53
N THR A 79 -2.68 3.91 29.14
CA THR A 79 -3.96 3.74 29.82
C THR A 79 -4.93 3.08 28.86
N LYS A 80 -5.43 1.90 29.24
CA LYS A 80 -6.52 1.26 28.49
C LYS A 80 -7.71 2.24 28.45
N PRO A 81 -8.20 2.65 27.28
CA PRO A 81 -9.39 3.48 27.22
C PRO A 81 -10.55 2.81 27.96
N ALA A 82 -11.45 3.61 28.52
CA ALA A 82 -12.70 3.06 29.03
C ALA A 82 -13.43 2.30 27.92
N ALA A 83 -14.21 1.27 28.28
CA ALA A 83 -14.91 0.41 27.31
C ALA A 83 -15.85 1.20 26.33
N ASP A 84 -16.18 2.43 26.68
CA ASP A 84 -17.00 3.40 25.94
C ASP A 84 -16.18 4.55 25.33
N ALA A 85 -14.84 4.43 25.26
CA ALA A 85 -13.98 5.46 24.67
C ALA A 85 -14.37 5.74 23.24
N LYS A 86 -14.51 7.03 22.92
CA LYS A 86 -14.80 7.47 21.55
C LYS A 86 -13.51 7.41 20.71
N PRO A 87 -13.61 7.12 19.39
CA PRO A 87 -12.49 7.27 18.48
C PRO A 87 -11.82 8.64 18.65
N GLY A 88 -10.50 8.67 18.65
CA GLY A 88 -9.73 9.91 18.84
C GLY A 88 -9.53 10.32 20.30
N SER A 89 -9.91 9.50 21.31
CA SER A 89 -9.55 9.71 22.69
C SER A 89 -8.04 9.59 22.90
N LEU A 90 -7.50 10.32 23.87
CA LEU A 90 -6.06 10.27 24.18
C LEU A 90 -5.63 8.85 24.54
N GLY A 91 -4.54 8.38 23.94
CA GLY A 91 -4.05 7.01 24.11
C GLY A 91 -4.73 5.99 23.20
N THR A 92 -5.48 6.43 22.20
CA THR A 92 -6.04 5.58 21.13
C THR A 92 -5.30 5.81 19.81
N TRP A 93 -5.40 4.82 18.91
CA TRP A 93 -4.82 4.94 17.57
C TRP A 93 -5.41 6.10 16.77
N GLY A 94 -6.70 6.38 16.92
CA GLY A 94 -7.34 7.53 16.26
C GLY A 94 -6.75 8.87 16.69
N ALA A 95 -6.43 9.05 17.98
CA ALA A 95 -5.76 10.26 18.47
C ALA A 95 -4.34 10.37 17.92
N CYS A 96 -3.59 9.28 17.92
CA CYS A 96 -2.23 9.24 17.39
C CYS A 96 -2.20 9.53 15.89
N PHE A 97 -3.05 8.90 15.08
CA PHE A 97 -3.13 9.16 13.64
C PHE A 97 -3.53 10.60 13.32
N ALA A 98 -4.52 11.14 14.04
CA ALA A 98 -4.91 12.53 13.88
C ALA A 98 -3.75 13.50 14.16
N HIS A 99 -2.95 13.22 15.20
CA HIS A 99 -1.74 13.99 15.50
C HIS A 99 -0.69 13.88 14.39
N ILE A 100 -0.38 12.66 13.92
CA ILE A 100 0.56 12.41 12.83
C ILE A 100 0.17 13.19 11.57
N MET A 101 -1.09 13.10 11.18
CA MET A 101 -1.61 13.76 9.98
C MET A 101 -1.65 15.30 10.08
N GLN A 102 -1.49 15.85 11.28
CA GLN A 102 -1.45 17.31 11.46
C GLN A 102 -0.02 17.86 11.64
N THR A 103 0.88 17.08 12.23
CA THR A 103 2.16 17.62 12.72
C THR A 103 3.39 17.02 12.06
N SER A 104 3.28 15.83 11.47
CA SER A 104 4.44 15.17 10.86
C SER A 104 4.59 15.49 9.37
N ASP A 105 5.74 15.11 8.81
CA ASP A 105 6.00 15.20 7.36
C ASP A 105 5.08 14.28 6.54
N LEU A 106 4.40 13.34 7.20
CA LEU A 106 3.45 12.43 6.56
C LEU A 106 2.13 13.11 6.16
N LYS A 107 1.85 14.31 6.70
CA LYS A 107 0.65 15.10 6.38
C LYS A 107 0.51 15.44 4.90
N ASP A 108 1.65 15.58 4.22
CA ASP A 108 1.69 15.97 2.80
C ASP A 108 1.74 14.74 1.86
N GLN A 109 1.72 13.53 2.42
CA GLN A 109 1.64 12.32 1.61
C GLN A 109 0.27 12.22 0.93
N ILE A 110 0.30 11.67 -0.27
CA ILE A 110 -0.92 11.42 -1.05
C ILE A 110 -0.99 9.95 -1.46
N ASN A 111 -2.19 9.40 -1.45
CA ASN A 111 -2.46 8.11 -2.05
C ASN A 111 -2.26 8.23 -3.58
N PRO A 112 -1.32 7.49 -4.18
CA PRO A 112 -0.96 7.65 -5.59
C PRO A 112 -2.05 7.19 -6.58
N PHE A 113 -3.05 6.44 -6.10
CA PHE A 113 -4.17 5.99 -6.94
C PHE A 113 -5.24 7.07 -7.10
N PHE A 114 -5.52 7.83 -6.04
CA PHE A 114 -6.66 8.75 -6.00
C PHE A 114 -6.28 10.21 -5.77
N ASN A 115 -5.01 10.50 -5.50
CA ASN A 115 -4.51 11.85 -5.20
C ASN A 115 -5.25 12.50 -4.00
N VAL A 116 -5.52 11.70 -2.97
CA VAL A 116 -6.13 12.11 -1.69
C VAL A 116 -5.18 11.77 -0.55
N ALA A 117 -5.45 12.27 0.66
CA ALA A 117 -4.68 11.90 1.84
C ALA A 117 -4.69 10.37 2.06
N PRO A 118 -3.62 9.77 2.60
CA PRO A 118 -3.61 8.38 3.01
C PRO A 118 -4.73 8.10 4.01
N HIS A 119 -5.32 6.92 3.94
CA HIS A 119 -6.35 6.49 4.89
C HIS A 119 -6.10 5.05 5.32
N PHE A 120 -6.51 4.76 6.56
CA PHE A 120 -6.41 3.45 7.15
C PHE A 120 -7.68 2.65 6.89
N VAL A 121 -7.51 1.36 6.64
CA VAL A 121 -8.62 0.46 6.31
C VAL A 121 -8.57 -0.80 7.15
N ALA A 122 -9.73 -1.40 7.30
CA ALA A 122 -9.93 -2.63 8.05
C ALA A 122 -9.32 -3.87 7.36
N ALA A 123 -9.37 -3.89 6.05
CA ALA A 123 -8.83 -4.97 5.24
C ALA A 123 -8.65 -4.48 3.81
N CYS A 124 -7.71 -5.08 3.10
CA CYS A 124 -7.65 -4.97 1.64
C CYS A 124 -8.63 -5.98 1.03
N VAL A 125 -9.56 -5.50 0.21
CA VAL A 125 -10.60 -6.34 -0.39
C VAL A 125 -10.42 -6.34 -1.92
N PRO A 126 -10.11 -7.50 -2.54
CA PRO A 126 -9.77 -7.59 -3.96
C PRO A 126 -10.83 -7.04 -4.92
N SER A 127 -12.09 -7.01 -4.51
CA SER A 127 -13.19 -6.48 -5.34
C SER A 127 -13.42 -4.97 -5.16
N ASP A 128 -12.82 -4.36 -4.13
CA ASP A 128 -13.05 -2.95 -3.79
C ASP A 128 -11.87 -2.08 -4.25
N ARG A 129 -12.06 -1.46 -5.41
CA ARG A 129 -11.03 -0.56 -5.97
C ARG A 129 -10.85 0.74 -5.20
N THR A 130 -11.77 1.10 -4.31
CA THR A 130 -11.65 2.33 -3.51
C THR A 130 -10.57 2.22 -2.43
N LEU A 131 -10.15 0.99 -2.12
CA LEU A 131 -9.12 0.69 -1.13
C LEU A 131 -7.69 0.69 -1.69
N MET A 132 -7.48 0.87 -2.99
CA MET A 132 -6.14 0.89 -3.58
C MET A 132 -5.28 1.99 -2.95
N GLY A 133 -4.08 1.63 -2.52
CA GLY A 133 -3.14 2.53 -1.84
C GLY A 133 -3.51 2.89 -0.41
N ALA A 134 -4.56 2.29 0.15
CA ALA A 134 -4.90 2.42 1.56
C ALA A 134 -3.90 1.65 2.44
N ILE A 135 -3.79 2.06 3.69
CA ILE A 135 -2.89 1.49 4.69
C ILE A 135 -3.69 0.57 5.60
N LEU A 136 -3.20 -0.65 5.79
CA LEU A 136 -3.69 -1.62 6.76
C LEU A 136 -2.66 -1.75 7.87
N LEU A 137 -3.06 -1.45 9.11
CA LEU A 137 -2.24 -1.62 10.30
C LEU A 137 -2.85 -2.70 11.20
N GLU A 138 -2.02 -3.67 11.57
CA GLU A 138 -2.41 -4.82 12.36
C GLU A 138 -1.50 -4.98 13.58
N ASP A 139 -2.06 -5.37 14.71
CA ASP A 139 -1.32 -5.84 15.90
C ASP A 139 -1.06 -7.34 15.78
N LEU A 140 0.19 -7.74 15.97
CA LEU A 140 0.63 -9.13 15.92
C LEU A 140 0.70 -9.73 17.32
N MET A 141 -0.38 -10.35 17.76
CA MET A 141 -0.43 -11.03 19.05
C MET A 141 0.22 -12.42 18.98
N PRO A 142 1.15 -12.76 19.88
CA PRO A 142 1.75 -14.07 19.92
C PRO A 142 0.71 -15.15 20.22
N THR A 143 0.79 -16.26 19.50
CA THR A 143 -0.09 -17.41 19.74
C THR A 143 0.47 -18.33 20.82
N PRO A 144 -0.38 -19.14 21.46
CA PRO A 144 0.10 -20.14 22.41
C PRO A 144 1.12 -21.10 21.78
N PRO A 145 2.07 -21.63 22.58
CA PRO A 145 3.04 -22.61 22.10
C PRO A 145 2.34 -23.82 21.45
N GLY A 146 2.81 -24.23 20.27
CA GLY A 146 2.24 -25.34 19.50
C GLY A 146 1.21 -24.93 18.45
N SER A 147 0.88 -23.65 18.33
CA SER A 147 0.01 -23.14 17.26
C SER A 147 0.69 -23.25 15.89
N ALA A 148 -0.09 -23.44 14.84
CA ALA A 148 0.43 -23.54 13.46
C ALA A 148 1.06 -22.21 12.97
N THR A 149 0.66 -21.07 13.53
CA THR A 149 1.19 -19.75 13.22
C THR A 149 1.76 -19.12 14.49
N PRO A 150 2.91 -18.44 14.43
CA PRO A 150 3.53 -17.82 15.61
C PRO A 150 2.76 -16.58 16.11
N PHE A 151 1.99 -15.94 15.24
CA PHE A 151 1.21 -14.73 15.54
C PHE A 151 -0.18 -14.80 14.94
N VAL A 152 -1.13 -14.14 15.61
CA VAL A 152 -2.44 -13.76 15.05
C VAL A 152 -2.41 -12.26 14.79
N ALA A 153 -2.70 -11.87 13.57
CA ALA A 153 -2.84 -10.46 13.20
C ALA A 153 -4.26 -10.00 13.52
N THR A 154 -4.37 -8.94 14.31
CA THR A 154 -5.64 -8.27 14.61
C THR A 154 -5.57 -6.86 14.09
N GLN A 155 -6.53 -6.49 13.26
CA GLN A 155 -6.63 -5.15 12.75
C GLN A 155 -6.79 -4.12 13.85
N LEU A 156 -6.08 -3.01 13.74
CA LEU A 156 -6.21 -1.84 14.61
C LEU A 156 -7.26 -0.87 14.05
N VAL A 157 -8.14 -0.43 14.93
CA VAL A 157 -9.13 0.61 14.63
C VAL A 157 -8.91 1.84 15.52
N ASP A 158 -9.51 2.97 15.14
CA ASP A 158 -9.31 4.25 15.83
C ASP A 158 -9.59 4.21 17.34
N ALA A 159 -10.52 3.36 17.79
CA ALA A 159 -10.89 3.22 19.19
C ALA A 159 -9.93 2.35 20.01
N ASP A 160 -9.04 1.60 19.36
CA ASP A 160 -8.14 0.69 20.04
C ASP A 160 -7.11 1.46 20.87
N ALA A 161 -6.80 0.89 22.04
CA ALA A 161 -5.79 1.43 22.92
C ALA A 161 -4.40 1.20 22.33
N ILE A 162 -3.50 2.13 22.61
CA ILE A 162 -2.07 1.96 22.36
C ILE A 162 -1.46 1.31 23.60
N ASP A 163 -1.06 0.04 23.48
CA ASP A 163 -0.46 -0.73 24.57
C ASP A 163 1.04 -0.40 24.74
N TYR A 164 1.60 -0.85 25.88
CA TYR A 164 3.00 -0.56 26.24
C TYR A 164 4.01 -1.11 25.24
N LYS A 165 3.78 -2.30 24.72
CA LYS A 165 4.59 -2.94 23.67
C LYS A 165 3.67 -3.59 22.67
N MET A 166 3.80 -3.19 21.43
CA MET A 166 3.02 -3.75 20.34
C MET A 166 3.95 -4.19 19.23
N GLN A 167 3.69 -5.36 18.69
CA GLN A 167 4.33 -5.82 17.46
C GLN A 167 3.37 -5.53 16.32
N LEU A 168 3.72 -4.60 15.47
CA LEU A 168 2.85 -4.13 14.42
C LEU A 168 3.26 -4.66 13.06
N ARG A 169 2.27 -4.87 12.20
CA ARG A 169 2.44 -5.09 10.77
C ARG A 169 1.75 -3.98 9.99
N LEU A 170 2.49 -3.34 9.11
CA LEU A 170 1.94 -2.39 8.16
C LEU A 170 1.94 -3.02 6.77
N SER A 171 0.79 -2.97 6.12
CA SER A 171 0.58 -3.40 4.74
C SER A 171 -0.08 -2.28 3.95
N VAL A 172 0.05 -2.29 2.64
CA VAL A 172 -0.68 -1.40 1.73
C VAL A 172 -1.51 -2.22 0.76
N CYS A 173 -2.68 -1.71 0.40
CA CYS A 173 -3.53 -2.35 -0.59
C CYS A 173 -2.99 -2.06 -2.00
N ASP A 174 -2.71 -3.09 -2.77
CA ASP A 174 -2.24 -2.96 -4.15
C ASP A 174 -3.37 -2.60 -5.13
N LYS A 175 -3.05 -2.53 -6.40
CA LYS A 175 -4.02 -2.29 -7.49
C LYS A 175 -5.10 -3.38 -7.61
N GLY A 176 -4.83 -4.57 -7.11
CA GLY A 176 -5.76 -5.73 -7.10
C GLY A 176 -6.59 -5.80 -5.83
N GLY A 177 -6.34 -4.92 -4.84
CA GLY A 177 -6.96 -4.97 -3.53
C GLY A 177 -6.36 -6.04 -2.61
N TYR A 178 -5.14 -6.52 -2.89
CA TYR A 178 -4.42 -7.44 -2.02
C TYR A 178 -3.50 -6.66 -1.09
N ALA A 179 -3.36 -7.16 0.14
CA ALA A 179 -2.42 -6.60 1.10
C ALA A 179 -0.98 -6.95 0.74
N ILE A 180 -0.16 -5.95 0.48
CA ILE A 180 1.30 -6.09 0.34
C ILE A 180 1.93 -5.67 1.66
N LYS A 181 2.56 -6.62 2.35
CA LYS A 181 3.30 -6.33 3.57
C LYS A 181 4.46 -5.39 3.27
N VAL A 182 4.53 -4.27 4.00
CA VAL A 182 5.65 -3.33 3.98
C VAL A 182 6.67 -3.73 5.01
N ALA A 183 6.28 -3.80 6.29
CA ALA A 183 7.16 -4.21 7.37
C ALA A 183 6.38 -4.77 8.57
N GLU A 184 7.13 -5.43 9.46
CA GLU A 184 6.75 -5.74 10.83
C GLU A 184 7.76 -5.04 11.75
N PHE A 185 7.28 -4.37 12.79
CA PHE A 185 8.09 -3.53 13.65
C PHE A 185 7.51 -3.44 15.06
N GLU A 186 8.34 -3.08 16.05
CA GLU A 186 7.92 -2.81 17.43
C GLU A 186 7.52 -1.33 17.57
N PHE A 187 6.40 -1.12 18.31
CA PHE A 187 5.89 0.22 18.63
C PHE A 187 5.69 0.38 20.12
#